data_fe367e3c6442afa631189614809abb52
#
_entry.id   fe367e3c6442afa631189614809abb52
#
_cell.length_a   1.000
_cell.length_b   1.000
_cell.length_c   1.000
_cell.angle_alpha   90.00
_cell.angle_beta   90.00
_cell.angle_gamma   90.00
#
_symmetry.space_group_name_H-M   'P 1'
#
loop_
_entity.id
_entity.type
_entity.pdbx_description
1 polymer ?
#
loop_
_entity_poly.entity_id
_entity_poly.type
_entity_poly.pdbx_seq_one_letter_code
_entity_poly.pdbx_strand_id
1 'polypeptide(L)'
;MTAPTVPTAPNVDREVLREAIQEEYEAVAREPDRGFHFHTGRPLAEILGYQAEWLDGLPEGSIESFAGTGNPFSLGVLGLEERVVDIGCGAGIDSLIAAGMVGPEGAVIGIDMTPSMLEKAQAGAGNLEHVEFLLGFGEELPVPDAWADVVISNGVVNLMPDKHEAFTEMARVLKPGGRIQIGDILVDRPVPENEKEKIELWTG
;
A
#
# COMPACT_ATOMS: atom_id res chain seq x y z
N MET A 1 -4.68 -4.35 35.81
CA MET A 1 -4.33 -4.52 34.39
C MET A 1 -3.41 -3.39 34.04
N THR A 2 -2.14 -3.68 33.77
CA THR A 2 -1.20 -2.68 33.21
C THR A 2 -1.65 -2.39 31.79
N ALA A 3 -1.78 -1.11 31.46
CA ALA A 3 -2.04 -0.69 30.08
C ALA A 3 -0.96 -1.31 29.16
N PRO A 4 -1.32 -1.79 27.97
CA PRO A 4 -0.31 -2.26 27.04
C PRO A 4 0.66 -1.10 26.77
N THR A 5 1.96 -1.34 26.97
CA THR A 5 2.99 -0.39 26.55
C THR A 5 2.96 -0.34 25.04
N VAL A 6 2.69 0.85 24.49
CA VAL A 6 2.84 1.10 23.05
C VAL A 6 4.31 0.82 22.72
N PRO A 7 4.59 -0.06 21.73
CA PRO A 7 5.97 -0.28 21.29
C PRO A 7 6.56 1.05 20.85
N THR A 8 7.75 1.40 21.34
CA THR A 8 8.49 2.55 20.83
C THR A 8 8.88 2.26 19.38
N ALA A 9 8.78 3.28 18.51
CA ALA A 9 9.31 3.19 17.16
C ALA A 9 10.79 2.74 17.20
N PRO A 10 11.23 1.89 16.25
CA PRO A 10 12.62 1.47 16.18
C PRO A 10 13.54 2.69 16.03
N ASN A 11 14.75 2.60 16.61
CA ASN A 11 15.78 3.64 16.50
C ASN A 11 16.49 3.54 15.14
N VAL A 12 15.73 3.72 14.05
CA VAL A 12 16.23 3.77 12.68
C VAL A 12 16.08 5.20 12.15
N ASP A 13 17.05 5.66 11.39
CA ASP A 13 16.94 6.94 10.72
C ASP A 13 15.84 6.85 9.66
N ARG A 14 14.77 7.63 9.85
CA ARG A 14 13.58 7.58 8.99
C ARG A 14 13.88 7.98 7.54
N GLU A 15 14.76 8.96 7.34
CA GLU A 15 15.10 9.43 6.01
C GLU A 15 15.92 8.38 5.26
N VAL A 16 16.95 7.83 5.92
CA VAL A 16 17.78 6.77 5.34
C VAL A 16 16.97 5.50 5.03
N LEU A 17 16.03 5.13 5.90
CA LEU A 17 15.14 4.00 5.65
C LEU A 17 14.22 4.26 4.45
N ARG A 18 13.60 5.44 4.38
CA ARG A 18 12.73 5.83 3.26
C ARG A 18 13.49 5.85 1.94
N GLU A 19 14.69 6.41 1.92
CA GLU A 19 15.56 6.40 0.73
C GLU A 19 15.87 4.97 0.26
N ALA A 20 16.25 4.07 1.16
CA ALA A 20 16.56 2.69 0.82
C ALA A 20 15.33 1.94 0.26
N ILE A 21 14.15 2.11 0.89
CA ILE A 21 12.90 1.52 0.40
C ILE A 21 12.54 2.11 -0.97
N GLN A 22 12.66 3.43 -1.13
CA GLN A 22 12.35 4.11 -2.38
C GLN A 22 13.25 3.64 -3.53
N GLU A 23 14.55 3.47 -3.29
CA GLU A 23 15.50 2.93 -4.28
C GLU A 23 15.11 1.52 -4.73
N GLU A 24 14.71 0.64 -3.81
CA GLU A 24 14.26 -0.72 -4.13
C GLU A 24 13.00 -0.70 -5.00
N TYR A 25 11.98 0.07 -4.61
CA TYR A 25 10.73 0.15 -5.37
C TYR A 25 10.86 0.95 -6.67
N GLU A 26 11.79 1.89 -6.78
CA GLU A 26 12.15 2.48 -8.07
C GLU A 26 12.73 1.42 -9.03
N ALA A 27 13.55 0.49 -8.53
CA ALA A 27 14.06 -0.61 -9.33
C ALA A 27 12.92 -1.55 -9.78
N VAL A 28 11.96 -1.86 -8.88
CA VAL A 28 10.76 -2.65 -9.24
C VAL A 28 9.94 -1.95 -10.32
N ALA A 29 9.78 -0.63 -10.24
CA ALA A 29 9.04 0.11 -11.24
C ALA A 29 9.72 0.12 -12.62
N ARG A 30 11.03 0.26 -12.66
CA ARG A 30 11.80 0.42 -13.91
C ARG A 30 12.21 -0.91 -14.56
N GLU A 31 12.50 -1.92 -13.74
CA GLU A 31 13.04 -3.21 -14.16
C GLU A 31 12.30 -4.36 -13.46
N PRO A 32 10.98 -4.53 -13.67
CA PRO A 32 10.17 -5.53 -12.95
C PRO A 32 10.67 -6.97 -13.14
N ASP A 33 11.33 -7.25 -14.25
CA ASP A 33 11.91 -8.57 -14.58
C ASP A 33 13.33 -8.79 -14.04
N ARG A 34 13.90 -7.84 -13.29
CA ARG A 34 15.29 -7.91 -12.79
C ARG A 34 15.57 -9.12 -11.90
N GLY A 35 14.54 -9.72 -11.32
CA GLY A 35 14.70 -10.81 -10.35
C GLY A 35 15.02 -10.26 -8.95
N PHE A 36 13.99 -9.92 -8.22
CA PHE A 36 14.07 -9.47 -6.82
C PHE A 36 14.11 -10.68 -5.88
N HIS A 37 14.47 -10.47 -4.62
CA HIS A 37 14.40 -11.51 -3.57
C HIS A 37 12.96 -11.86 -3.17
N PHE A 38 11.96 -11.11 -3.67
CA PHE A 38 10.53 -11.35 -3.55
C PHE A 38 9.88 -11.53 -4.92
N HIS A 39 8.72 -12.12 -4.93
CA HIS A 39 7.94 -12.29 -6.16
C HIS A 39 7.26 -10.99 -6.58
N THR A 40 7.09 -10.81 -7.88
CA THR A 40 6.41 -9.65 -8.47
C THR A 40 5.41 -10.08 -9.55
N GLY A 41 4.54 -9.15 -9.92
CA GLY A 41 3.70 -9.26 -11.08
C GLY A 41 2.50 -10.22 -10.95
N ARG A 42 1.93 -10.58 -12.09
CA ARG A 42 0.74 -11.44 -12.18
C ARG A 42 0.88 -12.77 -11.42
N PRO A 43 2.01 -13.50 -11.50
CA PRO A 43 2.14 -14.75 -10.75
C PRO A 43 1.99 -14.58 -9.24
N LEU A 44 2.49 -13.47 -8.69
CA LEU A 44 2.32 -13.15 -7.29
C LEU A 44 0.86 -12.83 -6.97
N ALA A 45 0.19 -12.01 -7.77
CA ALA A 45 -1.21 -11.67 -7.56
C ALA A 45 -2.11 -12.93 -7.56
N GLU A 46 -1.86 -13.87 -8.48
CA GLU A 46 -2.57 -15.15 -8.54
C GLU A 46 -2.33 -16.00 -7.28
N ILE A 47 -1.09 -16.08 -6.78
CA ILE A 47 -0.75 -16.77 -5.52
C ILE A 47 -1.49 -16.14 -4.33
N LEU A 48 -1.62 -14.82 -4.30
CA LEU A 48 -2.32 -14.07 -3.25
C LEU A 48 -3.84 -14.08 -3.39
N GLY A 49 -4.37 -14.79 -4.40
CA GLY A 49 -5.81 -15.01 -4.58
C GLY A 49 -6.56 -13.84 -5.23
N TYR A 50 -5.87 -13.03 -6.03
CA TYR A 50 -6.54 -12.07 -6.90
C TYR A 50 -7.31 -12.80 -7.99
N GLN A 51 -8.53 -12.37 -8.26
CA GLN A 51 -9.37 -12.99 -9.27
C GLN A 51 -8.86 -12.62 -10.66
N ALA A 52 -8.86 -13.58 -11.60
CA ALA A 52 -8.39 -13.35 -12.95
C ALA A 52 -9.15 -12.20 -13.64
N GLU A 53 -10.46 -12.11 -13.38
CA GLU A 53 -11.34 -11.08 -13.92
C GLU A 53 -10.93 -9.65 -13.47
N TRP A 54 -10.35 -9.53 -12.27
CA TRP A 54 -9.82 -8.24 -11.82
C TRP A 54 -8.55 -7.85 -12.56
N LEU A 55 -7.68 -8.85 -12.80
CA LEU A 55 -6.37 -8.64 -13.44
C LEU A 55 -6.47 -8.43 -14.96
N ASP A 56 -7.37 -9.16 -15.63
CA ASP A 56 -7.48 -9.14 -17.08
C ASP A 56 -7.95 -7.78 -17.65
N GLY A 57 -8.57 -6.95 -16.82
CA GLY A 57 -8.98 -5.58 -17.17
C GLY A 57 -7.92 -4.51 -16.93
N LEU A 58 -6.80 -4.85 -16.30
CA LEU A 58 -5.78 -3.87 -15.87
C LEU A 58 -4.65 -3.72 -16.90
N PRO A 59 -4.05 -2.53 -16.98
CA PRO A 59 -2.84 -2.31 -17.76
C PRO A 59 -1.67 -3.17 -17.25
N GLU A 60 -0.89 -3.73 -18.16
CA GLU A 60 0.27 -4.56 -17.81
C GLU A 60 1.28 -3.83 -16.92
N GLY A 61 1.52 -2.53 -17.18
CA GLY A 61 2.44 -1.72 -16.37
C GLY A 61 2.09 -1.63 -14.90
N SER A 62 0.79 -1.74 -14.55
CA SER A 62 0.35 -1.80 -13.14
C SER A 62 0.55 -3.20 -12.56
N ILE A 63 0.36 -4.24 -13.36
CA ILE A 63 0.46 -5.64 -12.91
C ILE A 63 1.92 -6.05 -12.73
N GLU A 64 2.79 -5.77 -13.70
CA GLU A 64 4.19 -6.24 -13.70
C GLU A 64 5.00 -5.80 -12.48
N SER A 65 4.69 -4.60 -11.94
CA SER A 65 5.35 -4.02 -10.77
C SER A 65 4.65 -4.34 -9.44
N PHE A 66 3.66 -5.22 -9.45
CA PHE A 66 2.97 -5.62 -8.21
C PHE A 66 3.90 -6.42 -7.30
N ALA A 67 4.02 -5.98 -6.04
CA ALA A 67 4.89 -6.59 -5.01
C ALA A 67 4.19 -6.68 -3.64
N GLY A 68 2.88 -6.89 -3.64
CA GLY A 68 2.09 -7.01 -2.41
C GLY A 68 2.40 -8.29 -1.62
N THR A 69 1.96 -8.33 -0.38
CA THR A 69 2.14 -9.47 0.54
C THR A 69 0.83 -10.15 0.92
N GLY A 70 -0.31 -9.60 0.47
CA GLY A 70 -1.64 -10.08 0.73
C GLY A 70 -2.65 -9.63 -0.32
N ASN A 71 -3.93 -9.81 0.01
CA ASN A 71 -5.05 -9.36 -0.81
C ASN A 71 -6.07 -8.64 0.09
N PRO A 72 -6.10 -7.29 0.10
CA PRO A 72 -7.02 -6.52 0.92
C PRO A 72 -8.49 -6.84 0.67
N PHE A 73 -8.83 -7.21 -0.57
CA PHE A 73 -10.21 -7.55 -0.96
C PHE A 73 -10.69 -8.89 -0.43
N SER A 74 -9.78 -9.76 0.07
CA SER A 74 -10.15 -11.00 0.77
C SER A 74 -10.87 -10.75 2.10
N LEU A 75 -10.73 -9.55 2.67
CA LEU A 75 -11.38 -9.12 3.90
C LEU A 75 -12.80 -8.59 3.67
N GLY A 76 -13.20 -8.39 2.44
CA GLY A 76 -14.52 -7.94 2.02
C GLY A 76 -14.46 -7.14 0.73
N VAL A 77 -15.50 -7.27 -0.09
CA VAL A 77 -15.62 -6.50 -1.34
C VAL A 77 -15.96 -5.05 -1.00
N LEU A 78 -15.47 -4.13 -1.82
CA LEU A 78 -15.83 -2.72 -1.70
C LEU A 78 -17.25 -2.50 -2.24
N GLY A 79 -17.99 -1.62 -1.58
CA GLY A 79 -19.34 -1.22 -2.02
C GLY A 79 -19.30 -0.16 -3.12
N LEU A 80 -20.38 -0.09 -3.90
CA LEU A 80 -20.56 1.02 -4.84
C LEU A 80 -20.54 2.37 -4.10
N GLU A 81 -20.01 3.41 -4.75
CA GLU A 81 -19.95 4.78 -4.25
C GLU A 81 -19.04 4.97 -3.02
N GLU A 82 -18.35 3.93 -2.54
CA GLU A 82 -17.38 4.09 -1.44
C GLU A 82 -16.19 4.93 -1.87
N ARG A 83 -15.65 5.69 -0.93
CA ARG A 83 -14.39 6.42 -1.06
C ARG A 83 -13.28 5.60 -0.43
N VAL A 84 -12.24 5.34 -1.21
CA VAL A 84 -11.14 4.46 -0.84
C VAL A 84 -9.83 5.23 -0.80
N VAL A 85 -9.05 5.01 0.25
CA VAL A 85 -7.64 5.43 0.30
C VAL A 85 -6.79 4.17 0.23
N ASP A 86 -5.87 4.13 -0.74
CA ASP A 86 -4.90 3.04 -0.94
C ASP A 86 -3.51 3.54 -0.54
N ILE A 87 -2.98 3.02 0.57
CA ILE A 87 -1.70 3.44 1.14
C ILE A 87 -0.58 2.52 0.65
N GLY A 88 0.42 3.11 -0.01
CA GLY A 88 1.47 2.38 -0.71
C GLY A 88 0.92 1.73 -1.99
N CYS A 89 0.22 2.51 -2.79
CA CYS A 89 -0.49 2.02 -3.98
C CYS A 89 0.43 1.45 -5.07
N GLY A 90 1.74 1.70 -4.99
CA GLY A 90 2.70 1.27 -5.99
C GLY A 90 2.29 1.68 -7.40
N ALA A 91 2.35 0.76 -8.35
CA ALA A 91 1.91 0.96 -9.74
C ALA A 91 0.38 0.91 -9.93
N GLY A 92 -0.40 0.95 -8.83
CA GLY A 92 -1.84 1.20 -8.83
C GLY A 92 -2.73 -0.02 -9.01
N ILE A 93 -2.23 -1.25 -8.88
CA ILE A 93 -3.05 -2.45 -9.09
C ILE A 93 -4.28 -2.48 -8.17
N ASP A 94 -4.08 -2.29 -6.84
CA ASP A 94 -5.17 -2.33 -5.86
C ASP A 94 -6.10 -1.12 -6.02
N SER A 95 -5.55 0.06 -6.29
CA SER A 95 -6.33 1.27 -6.58
C SER A 95 -7.25 1.11 -7.80
N LEU A 96 -6.77 0.50 -8.89
CA LEU A 96 -7.55 0.31 -10.10
C LEU A 96 -8.62 -0.78 -9.93
N ILE A 97 -8.32 -1.85 -9.19
CA ILE A 97 -9.30 -2.85 -8.79
C ILE A 97 -10.39 -2.20 -7.93
N ALA A 98 -9.99 -1.39 -6.94
CA ALA A 98 -10.90 -0.65 -6.09
C ALA A 98 -11.81 0.28 -6.91
N ALA A 99 -11.25 1.01 -7.88
CA ALA A 99 -12.00 1.89 -8.77
C ALA A 99 -13.09 1.13 -9.56
N GLY A 100 -12.75 -0.07 -10.06
CA GLY A 100 -13.72 -0.94 -10.72
C GLY A 100 -14.85 -1.39 -9.79
N MET A 101 -14.56 -1.63 -8.52
CA MET A 101 -15.55 -2.06 -7.53
C MET A 101 -16.48 -0.93 -7.09
N VAL A 102 -15.92 0.26 -6.79
CA VAL A 102 -16.72 1.39 -6.29
C VAL A 102 -17.51 2.10 -7.37
N GLY A 103 -17.10 1.97 -8.62
CA GLY A 103 -17.75 2.58 -9.78
C GLY A 103 -17.53 4.10 -9.89
N PRO A 104 -18.08 4.74 -10.93
CA PRO A 104 -17.77 6.14 -11.27
C PRO A 104 -18.28 7.18 -10.26
N GLU A 105 -19.23 6.83 -9.41
CA GLU A 105 -19.74 7.69 -8.34
C GLU A 105 -18.96 7.53 -7.03
N GLY A 106 -18.08 6.51 -6.94
CA GLY A 106 -17.12 6.34 -5.86
C GLY A 106 -15.88 7.20 -6.10
N ALA A 107 -14.85 7.04 -5.27
CA ALA A 107 -13.57 7.71 -5.46
C ALA A 107 -12.43 6.89 -4.86
N VAL A 108 -11.27 6.93 -5.51
CA VAL A 108 -10.05 6.27 -5.03
C VAL A 108 -8.91 7.28 -5.01
N ILE A 109 -8.22 7.37 -3.87
CA ILE A 109 -6.95 8.10 -3.74
C ILE A 109 -5.87 7.08 -3.42
N GLY A 110 -4.94 6.87 -4.37
CA GLY A 110 -3.73 6.09 -4.18
C GLY A 110 -2.58 6.97 -3.71
N ILE A 111 -1.84 6.55 -2.70
CA ILE A 111 -0.72 7.29 -2.14
C ILE A 111 0.52 6.41 -2.17
N ASP A 112 1.61 6.91 -2.71
CA ASP A 112 2.91 6.25 -2.70
C ASP A 112 4.02 7.27 -2.55
N MET A 113 5.16 6.86 -1.98
CA MET A 113 6.32 7.73 -1.85
C MET A 113 7.27 7.67 -3.05
N THR A 114 7.05 6.72 -3.98
CA THR A 114 7.93 6.44 -5.11
C THR A 114 7.39 7.07 -6.40
N PRO A 115 8.01 8.14 -6.94
CA PRO A 115 7.50 8.84 -8.12
C PRO A 115 7.33 7.94 -9.34
N SER A 116 8.28 7.03 -9.60
CA SER A 116 8.21 6.12 -10.75
C SER A 116 7.06 5.11 -10.66
N MET A 117 6.65 4.73 -9.45
CA MET A 117 5.44 3.93 -9.22
C MET A 117 4.18 4.73 -9.55
N LEU A 118 4.10 5.96 -9.07
CA LEU A 118 2.96 6.85 -9.36
C LEU A 118 2.83 7.19 -10.85
N GLU A 119 3.94 7.33 -11.57
CA GLU A 119 3.90 7.50 -13.03
C GLU A 119 3.21 6.33 -13.72
N LYS A 120 3.52 5.08 -13.32
CA LYS A 120 2.84 3.88 -13.82
C LYS A 120 1.37 3.83 -13.41
N ALA A 121 1.07 4.14 -12.15
CA ALA A 121 -0.30 4.16 -11.64
C ALA A 121 -1.18 5.16 -12.40
N GLN A 122 -0.67 6.39 -12.61
CA GLN A 122 -1.35 7.43 -13.39
C GLN A 122 -1.55 7.02 -14.86
N ALA A 123 -0.52 6.43 -15.48
CA ALA A 123 -0.64 5.90 -16.84
C ALA A 123 -1.70 4.78 -16.91
N GLY A 124 -1.76 3.94 -15.90
CA GLY A 124 -2.75 2.86 -15.78
C GLY A 124 -4.18 3.36 -15.60
N ALA A 125 -4.39 4.42 -14.84
CA ALA A 125 -5.71 5.02 -14.64
C ALA A 125 -6.26 5.68 -15.91
N GLY A 126 -5.39 6.15 -16.81
CA GLY A 126 -5.82 6.77 -18.07
C GLY A 126 -6.79 7.93 -17.85
N ASN A 127 -8.06 7.73 -18.22
CA ASN A 127 -9.11 8.75 -18.14
C ASN A 127 -10.13 8.48 -17.00
N LEU A 128 -9.78 7.69 -15.99
CA LEU A 128 -10.65 7.47 -14.84
C LEU A 128 -10.68 8.73 -13.96
N GLU A 129 -11.75 9.52 -14.05
CA GLU A 129 -11.89 10.82 -13.35
C GLU A 129 -12.06 10.66 -11.82
N HIS A 130 -12.45 9.47 -11.36
CA HIS A 130 -12.67 9.15 -9.94
C HIS A 130 -11.46 8.49 -9.25
N VAL A 131 -10.29 8.49 -9.90
CA VAL A 131 -9.04 7.97 -9.36
C VAL A 131 -7.97 9.06 -9.36
N GLU A 132 -7.36 9.28 -8.23
CA GLU A 132 -6.26 10.23 -8.05
C GLU A 132 -5.06 9.54 -7.41
N PHE A 133 -3.85 9.90 -7.85
CA PHE A 133 -2.61 9.40 -7.27
C PHE A 133 -1.77 10.55 -6.73
N LEU A 134 -1.37 10.44 -5.47
CA LEU A 134 -0.67 11.48 -4.73
C LEU A 134 0.67 10.97 -4.19
N LEU A 135 1.70 11.82 -4.29
CA LEU A 135 2.96 11.59 -3.61
C LEU A 135 2.78 11.85 -2.11
N GLY A 136 3.15 10.89 -1.27
CA GLY A 136 3.02 11.04 0.18
C GLY A 136 3.53 9.84 0.96
N PHE A 137 3.50 9.99 2.28
CA PHE A 137 3.89 8.96 3.23
C PHE A 137 2.67 8.47 4.01
N GLY A 138 2.68 7.20 4.43
CA GLY A 138 1.59 6.63 5.19
C GLY A 138 1.42 7.22 6.60
N GLU A 139 2.48 7.84 7.14
CA GLU A 139 2.46 8.53 8.42
C GLU A 139 1.99 10.00 8.33
N GLU A 140 1.79 10.52 7.09
CA GLU A 140 1.31 11.89 6.82
C GLU A 140 0.52 11.88 5.52
N LEU A 141 -0.74 11.46 5.59
CA LEU A 141 -1.57 11.27 4.41
C LEU A 141 -2.10 12.63 3.87
N PRO A 142 -1.88 12.94 2.57
CA PRO A 142 -2.40 14.14 1.94
C PRO A 142 -3.91 14.01 1.63
N VAL A 143 -4.69 13.56 2.61
CA VAL A 143 -6.12 13.30 2.51
C VAL A 143 -6.84 14.02 3.66
N PRO A 144 -8.00 14.66 3.43
CA PRO A 144 -8.78 15.31 4.48
C PRO A 144 -9.28 14.33 5.56
N ASP A 145 -9.54 14.85 6.76
CA ASP A 145 -10.17 14.11 7.85
C ASP A 145 -11.53 13.56 7.42
N ALA A 146 -11.86 12.34 7.86
CA ALA A 146 -13.15 11.69 7.63
C ALA A 146 -13.59 11.69 6.15
N TRP A 147 -12.64 11.53 5.23
CA TRP A 147 -12.91 11.47 3.79
C TRP A 147 -13.26 10.06 3.32
N ALA A 148 -12.57 9.03 3.83
CA ALA A 148 -12.64 7.66 3.34
C ALA A 148 -13.70 6.81 4.04
N ASP A 149 -14.37 5.96 3.29
CA ASP A 149 -15.18 4.86 3.82
C ASP A 149 -14.29 3.63 4.11
N VAL A 150 -13.24 3.45 3.31
CA VAL A 150 -12.30 2.33 3.42
C VAL A 150 -10.87 2.82 3.23
N VAL A 151 -9.97 2.31 4.06
CA VAL A 151 -8.52 2.38 3.83
C VAL A 151 -8.04 0.98 3.48
N ILE A 152 -7.34 0.85 2.36
CA ILE A 152 -6.65 -0.39 1.98
C ILE A 152 -5.14 -0.18 2.02
N SER A 153 -4.38 -1.26 2.25
CA SER A 153 -2.92 -1.28 2.14
C SER A 153 -2.42 -2.70 1.95
N ASN A 154 -1.32 -2.87 1.21
CA ASN A 154 -0.82 -4.18 0.84
C ASN A 154 0.71 -4.25 0.88
N GLY A 155 1.27 -4.81 1.96
CA GLY A 155 2.72 -5.01 2.14
C GLY A 155 3.49 -3.72 2.40
N VAL A 156 2.89 -2.74 3.05
CA VAL A 156 3.48 -1.40 3.22
C VAL A 156 3.67 -1.01 4.69
N VAL A 157 2.71 -1.37 5.55
CA VAL A 157 2.75 -0.97 6.97
C VAL A 157 3.98 -1.58 7.67
N ASN A 158 4.41 -2.79 7.29
CA ASN A 158 5.63 -3.40 7.80
C ASN A 158 6.87 -2.53 7.53
N LEU A 159 6.91 -1.78 6.43
CA LEU A 159 8.02 -0.92 6.01
C LEU A 159 8.02 0.46 6.68
N MET A 160 6.88 0.89 7.25
CA MET A 160 6.76 2.21 7.88
C MET A 160 7.55 2.28 9.19
N PRO A 161 8.41 3.30 9.39
CA PRO A 161 9.18 3.45 10.61
C PRO A 161 8.32 3.71 11.85
N ASP A 162 7.21 4.42 11.72
CA ASP A 162 6.25 4.67 12.80
C ASP A 162 4.85 4.15 12.49
N LYS A 163 4.61 2.91 12.86
CA LYS A 163 3.30 2.27 12.65
C LYS A 163 2.18 2.93 13.45
N HIS A 164 2.51 3.56 14.58
CA HIS A 164 1.49 4.25 15.38
C HIS A 164 1.01 5.53 14.67
N GLU A 165 1.94 6.32 14.12
CA GLU A 165 1.59 7.47 13.28
C GLU A 165 0.76 7.02 12.08
N ALA A 166 1.18 5.96 11.37
CA ALA A 166 0.46 5.43 10.24
C ALA A 166 -1.00 5.03 10.57
N PHE A 167 -1.20 4.27 11.65
CA PHE A 167 -2.57 3.91 12.07
C PHE A 167 -3.37 5.11 12.57
N THR A 168 -2.72 6.12 13.13
CA THR A 168 -3.37 7.38 13.52
C THR A 168 -3.87 8.13 12.30
N GLU A 169 -3.08 8.22 11.24
CA GLU A 169 -3.46 8.81 9.97
C GLU A 169 -4.58 8.03 9.27
N MET A 170 -4.49 6.69 9.25
CA MET A 170 -5.58 5.84 8.75
C MET A 170 -6.89 6.13 9.49
N ALA A 171 -6.85 6.25 10.82
CA ALA A 171 -8.03 6.58 11.62
C ALA A 171 -8.54 8.00 11.37
N ARG A 172 -7.63 8.97 11.15
CA ARG A 172 -7.99 10.38 10.85
C ARG A 172 -8.75 10.51 9.55
N VAL A 173 -8.28 9.84 8.49
CA VAL A 173 -8.90 9.93 7.17
C VAL A 173 -10.19 9.14 7.05
N LEU A 174 -10.43 8.15 7.92
CA LEU A 174 -11.66 7.36 7.93
C LEU A 174 -12.84 8.13 8.49
N LYS A 175 -13.98 8.01 7.83
CA LYS A 175 -15.27 8.41 8.38
C LYS A 175 -15.62 7.58 9.61
N PRO A 176 -16.45 8.10 10.53
CA PRO A 176 -17.05 7.28 11.59
C PRO A 176 -17.76 6.06 11.00
N GLY A 177 -17.36 4.86 11.41
CA GLY A 177 -17.89 3.60 10.89
C GLY A 177 -17.15 3.07 9.65
N GLY A 178 -16.18 3.78 9.14
CA GLY A 178 -15.26 3.29 8.09
C GLY A 178 -14.42 2.10 8.55
N ARG A 179 -13.75 1.44 7.62
CA ARG A 179 -12.97 0.21 7.88
C ARG A 179 -11.59 0.24 7.25
N ILE A 180 -10.71 -0.57 7.82
CA ILE A 180 -9.35 -0.83 7.29
C ILE A 180 -9.30 -2.26 6.76
N GLN A 181 -8.71 -2.46 5.59
CA GLN A 181 -8.45 -3.75 4.96
C GLN A 181 -6.97 -3.82 4.57
N ILE A 182 -6.17 -4.54 5.35
CA ILE A 182 -4.71 -4.62 5.18
C ILE A 182 -4.29 -6.05 4.94
N GLY A 183 -3.45 -6.27 3.92
CA GLY A 183 -2.62 -7.45 3.75
C GLY A 183 -1.17 -7.10 4.07
N ASP A 184 -0.57 -7.75 5.09
CA ASP A 184 0.80 -7.40 5.49
C ASP A 184 1.53 -8.55 6.18
N ILE A 185 2.85 -8.42 6.33
CA ILE A 185 3.72 -9.37 7.00
C ILE A 185 3.62 -9.16 8.51
N LEU A 186 3.33 -10.23 9.23
CA LEU A 186 3.33 -10.25 10.69
C LEU A 186 4.55 -10.99 11.22
N VAL A 187 5.22 -10.40 12.19
CA VAL A 187 6.36 -11.02 12.87
C VAL A 187 5.86 -11.86 14.02
N ASP A 188 6.09 -13.20 13.95
CA ASP A 188 5.66 -14.17 14.97
C ASP A 188 6.45 -14.06 16.30
N ARG A 189 7.68 -13.56 16.25
CA ARG A 189 8.56 -13.46 17.43
C ARG A 189 9.13 -12.06 17.57
N PRO A 190 9.37 -11.59 18.81
CA PRO A 190 10.02 -10.31 19.01
C PRO A 190 11.36 -10.23 18.26
N VAL A 191 11.53 -9.20 17.46
CA VAL A 191 12.81 -8.89 16.79
C VAL A 191 13.69 -8.15 17.81
N PRO A 192 14.96 -8.56 18.02
CA PRO A 192 15.90 -7.83 18.87
C PRO A 192 16.08 -6.40 18.41
N GLU A 193 16.23 -5.45 19.32
CA GLU A 193 16.32 -4.03 18.98
C GLU A 193 17.49 -3.72 18.02
N ASN A 194 18.66 -4.35 18.24
CA ASN A 194 19.81 -4.20 17.36
C ASN A 194 19.59 -4.73 15.94
N GLU A 195 18.61 -5.63 15.73
CA GLU A 195 18.24 -6.09 14.40
C GLU A 195 17.27 -5.11 13.71
N LYS A 196 16.40 -4.45 14.48
CA LYS A 196 15.49 -3.43 13.94
C LYS A 196 16.21 -2.19 13.41
N GLU A 197 17.45 -1.95 13.82
CA GLU A 197 18.29 -0.84 13.34
C GLU A 197 18.94 -1.15 11.96
N LYS A 198 18.88 -2.39 11.50
CA LYS A 198 19.48 -2.82 10.23
C LYS A 198 18.51 -2.60 9.07
N ILE A 199 18.81 -1.63 8.23
CA ILE A 199 17.95 -1.24 7.08
C ILE A 199 17.75 -2.40 6.12
N GLU A 200 18.76 -3.23 5.88
CA GLU A 200 18.68 -4.41 5.02
C GLU A 200 17.66 -5.47 5.46
N LEU A 201 17.19 -5.41 6.71
CA LEU A 201 16.11 -6.27 7.19
C LEU A 201 14.70 -5.67 6.96
N TRP A 202 14.63 -4.43 6.51
CA TRP A 202 13.38 -3.79 6.13
C TRP A 202 13.08 -3.95 4.65
N THR A 203 14.13 -3.99 3.82
CA THR A 203 14.03 -4.07 2.36
C THR A 203 14.22 -5.49 1.82
N GLY A 204 14.66 -6.45 2.65
CA GLY A 204 15.03 -7.82 2.27
C GLY A 204 14.12 -8.92 2.75
#